data_ff23da42082d3a8a3f89e2409583c057
#
_entry.id   ff23da42082d3a8a3f89e2409583c057
#
_cell.length_a   1.000
_cell.length_b   1.000
_cell.length_c   1.000
_cell.angle_alpha   90.00
_cell.angle_beta   90.00
_cell.angle_gamma   90.00
#
_symmetry.space_group_name_H-M   'P 1'
#
loop_
_entity.id
_entity.type
_entity.pdbx_description
1 polymer ?
#
loop_
_entity_poly.entity_id
_entity_poly.type
_entity_poly.pdbx_seq_one_letter_code
_entity_poly.pdbx_strand_id
1 'polypeptide(L)'
;ANAYGAPLHRHTPEIETALRRVGHVPEVTFVPHLIPITRGELETIVVDLEDVPGAEEVLGWYAEDYREWAFVEAREEYPHVAHVANTNRCRLSAAVDRRAGKLLLFSAVDNLLKGASGAAVQNMNLALGYEEDLGLEHLK
;
A
#
# COMPACT_ATOMS: atom_id res chain seq x y z
N ALA A 1 -4.81 11.82 -18.31
CA ALA A 1 -3.88 10.93 -17.60
C ALA A 1 -2.56 10.88 -18.35
N ASN A 2 -1.44 10.82 -17.62
CA ASN A 2 -0.11 10.67 -18.20
C ASN A 2 0.84 10.00 -17.20
N ALA A 3 1.79 9.20 -17.73
CA ALA A 3 2.93 8.75 -16.94
C ALA A 3 3.90 9.92 -16.69
N TYR A 4 4.62 9.89 -15.58
CA TYR A 4 5.64 10.88 -15.29
C TYR A 4 6.84 10.25 -14.56
N GLY A 5 8.03 10.87 -14.68
CA GLY A 5 9.22 10.47 -13.94
C GLY A 5 9.83 9.10 -14.27
N ALA A 6 9.18 8.29 -15.07
CA ALA A 6 9.73 6.98 -15.43
C ALA A 6 10.93 7.10 -16.40
N PRO A 7 11.94 6.20 -16.29
CA PRO A 7 12.12 5.16 -15.29
C PRO A 7 12.85 5.65 -14.01
N LEU A 8 13.22 6.93 -13.92
CA LEU A 8 14.11 7.49 -12.88
C LEU A 8 13.35 8.31 -11.83
N HIS A 9 12.14 7.86 -11.45
CA HIS A 9 11.40 8.55 -10.39
C HIS A 9 12.11 8.41 -9.05
N ARG A 10 12.11 9.50 -8.25
CA ARG A 10 12.79 9.55 -6.94
C ARG A 10 12.32 8.46 -5.95
N HIS A 11 11.09 7.97 -6.07
CA HIS A 11 10.58 6.90 -5.22
C HIS A 11 11.20 5.53 -5.53
N THR A 12 11.72 5.28 -6.73
CA THR A 12 12.35 3.99 -7.06
C THR A 12 13.45 3.61 -6.04
N PRO A 13 14.50 4.43 -5.81
CA PRO A 13 15.52 4.10 -4.81
C PRO A 13 14.99 4.11 -3.36
N GLU A 14 13.93 4.86 -3.06
CA GLU A 14 13.30 4.85 -1.74
C GLU A 14 12.61 3.51 -1.48
N ILE A 15 11.83 3.02 -2.44
CA ILE A 15 11.17 1.69 -2.39
C ILE A 15 12.21 0.58 -2.24
N GLU A 16 13.24 0.57 -3.09
CA GLU A 16 14.31 -0.41 -3.01
C GLU A 16 15.06 -0.37 -1.66
N THR A 17 15.26 0.84 -1.11
CA THR A 17 15.89 1.00 0.21
C THR A 17 15.01 0.45 1.33
N ALA A 18 13.70 0.65 1.27
CA ALA A 18 12.76 0.08 2.22
C ALA A 18 12.75 -1.45 2.15
N LEU A 19 12.68 -2.00 0.95
CA LEU A 19 12.70 -3.45 0.72
C LEU A 19 14.01 -4.10 1.19
N ARG A 20 15.18 -3.45 1.00
CA ARG A 20 16.47 -3.96 1.48
C ARG A 20 16.52 -4.19 2.99
N ARG A 21 15.73 -3.48 3.76
CA ARG A 21 15.67 -3.64 5.23
C ARG A 21 14.99 -4.94 5.66
N VAL A 22 14.17 -5.52 4.78
CA VAL A 22 13.39 -6.73 5.08
C VAL A 22 13.85 -7.97 4.30
N GLY A 23 14.90 -7.86 3.49
CA GLY A 23 15.47 -9.03 2.78
C GLY A 23 16.05 -8.72 1.41
N HIS A 24 16.05 -9.71 0.54
CA HIS A 24 16.49 -9.57 -0.86
C HIS A 24 15.61 -8.59 -1.62
N VAL A 25 16.25 -7.72 -2.38
CA VAL A 25 15.56 -6.70 -3.16
C VAL A 25 15.57 -7.07 -4.62
N PRO A 26 14.41 -7.32 -5.22
CA PRO A 26 14.29 -7.33 -6.67
C PRO A 26 14.55 -5.92 -7.22
N GLU A 27 14.99 -5.81 -8.46
CA GLU A 27 14.99 -4.54 -9.17
C GLU A 27 13.54 -4.07 -9.34
N VAL A 28 13.28 -2.83 -8.92
CA VAL A 28 11.93 -2.26 -8.96
C VAL A 28 11.75 -1.43 -10.22
N THR A 29 10.74 -1.74 -11.00
CA THR A 29 10.25 -0.85 -12.06
C THR A 29 9.05 -0.08 -11.54
N PHE A 30 9.22 1.22 -11.30
CA PHE A 30 8.17 2.11 -10.80
C PHE A 30 7.72 3.09 -11.87
N VAL A 31 6.43 3.07 -12.21
CA VAL A 31 5.84 3.92 -13.26
C VAL A 31 4.62 4.66 -12.72
N PRO A 32 4.80 5.84 -12.14
CA PRO A 32 3.66 6.61 -11.63
C PRO A 32 2.86 7.28 -12.75
N HIS A 33 1.56 7.42 -12.50
CA HIS A 33 0.63 8.08 -13.42
C HIS A 33 -0.15 9.17 -12.70
N LEU A 34 -0.32 10.31 -13.35
CA LEU A 34 -1.32 11.31 -12.98
C LEU A 34 -2.63 11.00 -13.70
N ILE A 35 -3.69 10.87 -12.94
CA ILE A 35 -5.05 10.62 -13.44
C ILE A 35 -6.00 11.71 -12.95
N PRO A 36 -7.12 11.99 -13.65
CA PRO A 36 -8.03 13.08 -13.30
C PRO A 36 -8.96 12.74 -12.14
N ILE A 37 -8.38 12.48 -10.98
CA ILE A 37 -9.10 12.31 -9.70
C ILE A 37 -8.57 13.33 -8.70
N THR A 38 -9.44 13.79 -7.80
CA THR A 38 -9.08 14.82 -6.81
C THR A 38 -8.33 14.26 -5.61
N ARG A 39 -8.55 12.99 -5.28
CA ARG A 39 -7.96 12.28 -4.16
C ARG A 39 -7.76 10.82 -4.47
N GLY A 40 -6.76 10.25 -3.80
CA GLY A 40 -6.47 8.84 -3.77
C GLY A 40 -5.29 8.43 -4.62
N GLU A 41 -4.70 7.34 -4.19
CA GLU A 41 -3.62 6.63 -4.84
C GLU A 41 -3.99 5.16 -4.88
N LEU A 42 -3.85 4.54 -6.03
CA LEU A 42 -4.09 3.12 -6.25
C LEU A 42 -2.84 2.52 -6.87
N GLU A 43 -2.32 1.51 -6.23
CA GLU A 43 -1.15 0.78 -6.68
C GLU A 43 -1.52 -0.63 -7.12
N THR A 44 -0.92 -1.08 -8.21
CA THR A 44 -0.90 -2.48 -8.62
C THR A 44 0.55 -2.91 -8.71
N ILE A 45 0.92 -3.89 -7.90
CA ILE A 45 2.27 -4.43 -7.81
C ILE A 45 2.27 -5.82 -8.40
N VAL A 46 3.10 -6.06 -9.40
CA VAL A 46 3.29 -7.38 -10.03
C VAL A 46 4.57 -7.97 -9.49
N VAL A 47 4.49 -9.16 -8.90
CA VAL A 47 5.62 -9.84 -8.29
C VAL A 47 5.89 -11.14 -9.03
N ASP A 48 7.15 -11.32 -9.42
CA ASP A 48 7.68 -12.58 -9.96
C ASP A 48 8.19 -13.45 -8.83
N LEU A 49 7.64 -14.64 -8.69
CA LEU A 49 8.04 -15.62 -7.68
C LEU A 49 8.19 -17.01 -8.34
N GLU A 50 9.16 -17.81 -7.88
CA GLU A 50 9.30 -19.21 -8.29
C GLU A 50 8.07 -20.03 -7.86
N ASP A 51 7.68 -19.87 -6.59
CA ASP A 51 6.47 -20.46 -6.01
C ASP A 51 5.47 -19.35 -5.67
N VAL A 52 4.37 -19.29 -6.42
CA VAL A 52 3.34 -18.25 -6.23
C VAL A 52 2.31 -18.73 -5.20
N PRO A 53 2.22 -18.08 -4.03
CA PRO A 53 1.24 -18.42 -2.99
C PRO A 53 -0.19 -18.19 -3.48
N GLY A 54 -1.17 -18.78 -2.79
CA GLY A 54 -2.58 -18.47 -3.03
C GLY A 54 -2.95 -17.05 -2.57
N ALA A 55 -3.93 -16.43 -3.22
CA ALA A 55 -4.39 -15.10 -2.80
C ALA A 55 -4.91 -15.10 -1.35
N GLU A 56 -5.64 -16.15 -0.95
CA GLU A 56 -6.13 -16.32 0.43
C GLU A 56 -4.98 -16.42 1.45
N GLU A 57 -3.90 -17.09 1.07
CA GLU A 57 -2.70 -17.21 1.90
C GLU A 57 -2.03 -15.85 2.13
N VAL A 58 -1.87 -15.05 1.08
CA VAL A 58 -1.34 -13.67 1.18
C VAL A 58 -2.25 -12.79 2.03
N LEU A 59 -3.57 -12.89 1.86
CA LEU A 59 -4.52 -12.16 2.69
C LEU A 59 -4.46 -12.60 4.15
N GLY A 60 -4.20 -13.88 4.41
CA GLY A 60 -3.95 -14.42 5.76
C GLY A 60 -2.71 -13.78 6.39
N TRP A 61 -1.61 -13.66 5.66
CA TRP A 61 -0.40 -12.98 6.15
C TRP A 61 -0.67 -11.51 6.48
N TYR A 62 -1.36 -10.79 5.61
CA TYR A 62 -1.74 -9.40 5.89
C TYR A 62 -2.63 -9.29 7.14
N ALA A 63 -3.61 -10.18 7.28
CA ALA A 63 -4.51 -10.16 8.44
C ALA A 63 -3.78 -10.44 9.75
N GLU A 64 -2.73 -11.27 9.74
CA GLU A 64 -1.90 -11.56 10.90
C GLU A 64 -0.96 -10.39 11.21
N ASP A 65 -0.21 -9.90 10.22
CA ASP A 65 0.81 -8.86 10.40
C ASP A 65 0.19 -7.51 10.78
N TYR A 66 -0.98 -7.19 10.24
CA TYR A 66 -1.65 -5.90 10.47
C TYR A 66 -2.82 -5.97 11.46
N ARG A 67 -2.98 -7.06 12.20
CA ARG A 67 -4.09 -7.27 13.15
C ARG A 67 -4.24 -6.14 14.16
N GLU A 68 -3.12 -5.63 14.67
CA GLU A 68 -3.08 -4.58 15.70
C GLU A 68 -3.01 -3.16 15.12
N TRP A 69 -2.99 -3.00 13.79
CA TRP A 69 -2.84 -1.70 13.14
C TRP A 69 -4.19 -1.07 12.81
N ALA A 70 -4.48 0.06 13.42
CA ALA A 70 -5.80 0.71 13.36
C ALA A 70 -6.24 1.13 11.94
N PHE A 71 -5.29 1.36 11.03
CA PHE A 71 -5.52 1.95 9.71
C PHE A 71 -5.16 1.06 8.53
N VAL A 72 -4.85 -0.21 8.75
CA VAL A 72 -4.55 -1.16 7.66
C VAL A 72 -5.61 -2.24 7.65
N GLU A 73 -6.21 -2.47 6.48
CA GLU A 73 -7.17 -3.55 6.29
C GLU A 73 -6.87 -4.36 5.02
N ALA A 74 -6.91 -5.68 5.15
CA ALA A 74 -6.85 -6.60 4.03
C ALA A 74 -8.26 -7.11 3.69
N ARG A 75 -8.61 -7.14 2.40
CA ARG A 75 -9.91 -7.59 1.90
C ARG A 75 -9.74 -8.42 0.63
N GLU A 76 -10.65 -9.35 0.39
CA GLU A 76 -10.72 -10.07 -0.89
C GLU A 76 -11.13 -9.14 -2.04
N GLU A 77 -12.02 -8.20 -1.76
CA GLU A 77 -12.45 -7.21 -2.74
C GLU A 77 -11.29 -6.28 -3.09
N TYR A 78 -11.06 -6.08 -4.39
CA TYR A 78 -10.01 -5.17 -4.86
C TYR A 78 -10.26 -3.75 -4.37
N PRO A 79 -9.21 -3.06 -3.90
CA PRO A 79 -9.38 -1.72 -3.38
C PRO A 79 -9.78 -0.75 -4.48
N HIS A 80 -10.67 0.15 -4.13
CA HIS A 80 -11.09 1.29 -4.95
C HIS A 80 -10.77 2.58 -4.20
N VAL A 81 -10.33 3.61 -4.88
CA VAL A 81 -10.01 4.91 -4.27
C VAL A 81 -11.17 5.45 -3.42
N ALA A 82 -12.41 5.23 -3.86
CA ALA A 82 -13.59 5.65 -3.09
C ALA A 82 -13.71 4.97 -1.70
N HIS A 83 -13.11 3.80 -1.50
CA HIS A 83 -13.14 3.10 -0.21
C HIS A 83 -12.26 3.77 0.85
N VAL A 84 -11.26 4.53 0.42
CA VAL A 84 -10.23 5.12 1.29
C VAL A 84 -10.22 6.65 1.27
N ALA A 85 -10.90 7.27 0.31
CA ALA A 85 -10.97 8.73 0.19
C ALA A 85 -11.54 9.36 1.47
N ASN A 86 -10.87 10.40 1.99
CA ASN A 86 -11.16 11.08 3.24
C ASN A 86 -10.98 10.20 4.50
N THR A 87 -10.22 9.12 4.42
CA THR A 87 -9.86 8.28 5.57
C THR A 87 -8.35 8.18 5.72
N ASN A 88 -7.88 7.76 6.90
CA ASN A 88 -6.47 7.41 7.12
C ASN A 88 -6.19 5.92 6.86
N ARG A 89 -7.05 5.24 6.11
CA ARG A 89 -6.92 3.80 5.83
C ARG A 89 -5.96 3.51 4.69
N CYS A 90 -5.26 2.39 4.82
CA CYS A 90 -4.61 1.66 3.75
C CYS A 90 -5.39 0.37 3.51
N ARG A 91 -5.94 0.17 2.32
CA ARG A 91 -6.65 -1.04 1.96
C ARG A 91 -5.81 -1.90 1.03
N LEU A 92 -5.64 -3.17 1.40
CA LEU A 92 -4.81 -4.14 0.71
C LEU A 92 -5.66 -5.27 0.13
N SER A 93 -5.24 -5.80 -1.01
CA SER A 93 -5.79 -7.02 -1.59
C SER A 93 -4.72 -7.78 -2.38
N ALA A 94 -5.01 -9.03 -2.72
CA ALA A 94 -4.14 -9.87 -3.52
C ALA A 94 -4.93 -10.69 -4.54
N ALA A 95 -4.28 -11.02 -5.66
CA ALA A 95 -4.77 -11.98 -6.64
C ALA A 95 -3.59 -12.76 -7.23
N VAL A 96 -3.90 -13.88 -7.89
CA VAL A 96 -2.90 -14.69 -8.59
C VAL A 96 -3.30 -14.83 -10.06
N ASP A 97 -2.44 -14.37 -10.95
CA ASP A 97 -2.54 -14.73 -12.37
C ASP A 97 -1.85 -16.09 -12.60
N ARG A 98 -2.62 -17.17 -12.45
CA ARG A 98 -2.10 -18.54 -12.63
C ARG A 98 -1.59 -18.80 -14.05
N ARG A 99 -2.13 -18.11 -15.05
CA ARG A 99 -1.72 -18.22 -16.44
C ARG A 99 -0.30 -17.66 -16.66
N ALA A 100 0.01 -16.56 -16.00
CA ALA A 100 1.32 -15.89 -16.12
C ALA A 100 2.28 -16.26 -14.98
N GLY A 101 1.82 -16.99 -13.94
CA GLY A 101 2.63 -17.31 -12.77
C GLY A 101 3.02 -16.06 -11.97
N LYS A 102 2.10 -15.12 -11.79
CA LYS A 102 2.36 -13.84 -11.13
C LYS A 102 1.49 -13.67 -9.89
N LEU A 103 2.08 -13.14 -8.84
CA LEU A 103 1.33 -12.58 -7.72
C LEU A 103 1.03 -11.10 -8.02
N LEU A 104 -0.22 -10.71 -7.82
CA LEU A 104 -0.69 -9.34 -7.97
C LEU A 104 -1.09 -8.83 -6.60
N LEU A 105 -0.47 -7.74 -6.16
CA LEU A 105 -0.82 -7.06 -4.92
C LEU A 105 -1.45 -5.70 -5.26
N PHE A 106 -2.44 -5.33 -4.48
CA PHE A 106 -3.16 -4.07 -4.66
C PHE A 106 -3.16 -3.28 -3.37
N SER A 107 -2.95 -1.98 -3.48
CA SER A 107 -3.00 -1.04 -2.37
C SER A 107 -3.77 0.21 -2.76
N ALA A 108 -4.58 0.74 -1.85
CA ALA A 108 -5.18 2.05 -2.00
C ALA A 108 -5.09 2.86 -0.72
N VAL A 109 -4.81 4.15 -0.86
CA VAL A 109 -4.76 5.12 0.23
C VAL A 109 -5.36 6.46 -0.22
N ASP A 110 -5.80 7.30 0.72
CA ASP A 110 -5.97 8.72 0.47
C ASP A 110 -4.59 9.39 0.49
N ASN A 111 -4.16 9.91 -0.65
CA ASN A 111 -2.83 10.51 -0.82
C ASN A 111 -2.58 11.76 0.04
N LEU A 112 -3.62 12.43 0.54
CA LEU A 112 -3.52 13.63 1.38
C LEU A 112 -3.63 13.32 2.89
N LEU A 113 -4.22 12.17 3.24
CA LEU A 113 -4.34 11.69 4.62
C LEU A 113 -3.33 10.60 4.92
N LYS A 114 -3.61 9.33 4.62
CA LYS A 114 -2.69 8.21 4.86
C LYS A 114 -1.36 8.39 4.12
N GLY A 115 -1.40 8.97 2.92
CA GLY A 115 -0.20 9.30 2.14
C GLY A 115 0.55 10.56 2.59
N ALA A 116 0.01 11.35 3.52
CA ALA A 116 0.62 12.62 3.94
C ALA A 116 0.30 12.99 5.41
N SER A 117 -0.70 13.86 5.63
CA SER A 117 -0.94 14.48 6.95
C SER A 117 -1.38 13.48 8.02
N GLY A 118 -2.22 12.51 7.65
CA GLY A 118 -2.69 11.48 8.58
C GLY A 118 -1.55 10.57 9.06
N ALA A 119 -0.67 10.14 8.14
CA ALA A 119 0.53 9.39 8.52
C ALA A 119 1.50 10.20 9.37
N ALA A 120 1.59 11.53 9.16
CA ALA A 120 2.42 12.39 10.00
C ALA A 120 1.92 12.42 11.45
N VAL A 121 0.60 12.58 11.67
CA VAL A 121 -0.02 12.53 13.01
C VAL A 121 0.13 11.13 13.63
N GLN A 122 -0.14 10.07 12.86
CA GLN A 122 0.03 8.68 13.29
C GLN A 122 1.47 8.40 13.77
N ASN A 123 2.46 8.81 12.99
CA ASN A 123 3.87 8.64 13.35
C ASN A 123 4.26 9.46 14.58
N MET A 124 3.71 10.67 14.72
CA MET A 124 3.91 11.49 15.94
C MET A 124 3.33 10.78 17.16
N ASN A 125 2.12 10.24 17.07
CA ASN A 125 1.49 9.49 18.16
C ASN A 125 2.37 8.33 18.61
N LEU A 126 2.80 7.48 17.67
CA LEU A 126 3.68 6.35 17.96
C LEU A 126 5.02 6.78 18.56
N ALA A 127 5.64 7.83 18.02
CA ALA A 127 6.93 8.33 18.52
C ALA A 127 6.85 8.89 19.95
N LEU A 128 5.69 9.41 20.36
CA LEU A 128 5.44 9.97 21.68
C LEU A 128 4.80 8.97 22.66
N GLY A 129 4.53 7.74 22.22
CA GLY A 129 3.92 6.68 23.03
C GLY A 129 2.42 6.87 23.26
N TYR A 130 1.73 7.59 22.38
CA TYR A 130 0.29 7.70 22.37
C TYR A 130 -0.34 6.55 21.56
N GLU A 131 -1.65 6.37 21.71
CA GLU A 131 -2.42 5.46 20.85
C GLU A 131 -2.29 5.90 19.38
N GLU A 132 -2.09 4.96 18.49
CA GLU A 132 -1.83 5.18 17.07
C GLU A 132 -2.85 6.12 16.41
N ASP A 133 -4.10 6.00 16.81
CA ASP A 133 -5.26 6.68 16.22
C ASP A 133 -5.70 7.94 16.96
N LEU A 134 -4.98 8.37 18.00
CA LEU A 134 -5.32 9.56 18.78
C LEU A 134 -5.49 10.79 17.86
N GLY A 135 -6.71 11.37 17.86
CA GLY A 135 -7.09 12.48 17.00
C GLY A 135 -7.39 12.11 15.55
N LEU A 136 -7.31 10.83 15.20
CA LEU A 136 -7.60 10.29 13.87
C LEU A 136 -8.77 9.31 13.85
N GLU A 137 -9.46 9.10 14.99
CA GLU A 137 -10.50 8.09 15.16
C GLU A 137 -11.66 8.25 14.17
N HIS A 138 -11.94 9.50 13.80
CA HIS A 138 -12.98 9.86 12.84
C HIS A 138 -12.58 9.60 11.37
N LEU A 139 -11.33 9.20 11.12
CA LEU A 139 -10.77 8.89 9.79
C LEU A 139 -10.59 7.38 9.56
N LYS A 140 -11.16 6.55 10.44
CA LYS A 140 -11.20 5.08 10.30
C LYS A 140 -12.19 4.63 9.23
#